data_914206829cbe5515fb6f465ca6911260
#
_entry.id   914206829cbe5515fb6f465ca6911260
#
_cell.length_a   1.000
_cell.length_b   1.000
_cell.length_c   1.000
_cell.angle_alpha   90.00
_cell.angle_beta   90.00
_cell.angle_gamma   90.00
#
_symmetry.space_group_name_H-M   'P 1'
#
loop_
_entity.id
_entity.type
_entity.pdbx_description
1 polymer ?
#
loop_
_entity_poly.entity_id
_entity_poly.type
_entity_poly.pdbx_seq_one_letter_code
_entity_poly.pdbx_strand_id
1 'polypeptide(L)'
;LPGTFVIAGNVGTPEAVRELENAGADATKVGIGPGKVCITKLQKMSALIPGFRIDKIWGKSGFLKEQYGDRYFQVVYKFIDPRDTRPDADPNDELTEHAVMALYFKDITAIEKERIKAQEEQPVWGMIQIDNIEELTKGLSDREYTNLWAEINNIVVDEIDKHEGFIRNFQDDMYTFAISRGALQDMENNGFSVLERIRKLPSPRQVPATISIGIGENAGSVKDVSERARAALDIALGRGGDQVCIMDGESTRFFGGNTAGVEKNTRVRARVVSQAIHELMNDSDKILVMGHQREDYDALGGAIGVVSIARTLGKEVRLVLSKETNAIDKMVHVLVEDEFWKTHIITPAEAKLWADANTLAIVCDTHRTPMVAAPEALEVSERRIVIDHHRRAADFVENPLLTYLEPAASSTSELVTELVQYAGVPVKLSKAEATGIYAGIVLDTKNFNQQTGARTFEAAAFLRRAGADIERVKELFIETFDSVQLRAKMVFEANRTEGIAISVAPAGMKDMMALAAQSADMLISNEDIEAAFVLYSLNDGGIGVSARSKGKVNVQVVMEALGGGGHRTVAGAQLQGMTIEEAKAAILDKALEALHSAEKEEE
;
A
#
# COMPACT_ATOMS: atom_id res chain seq x y z
N LEU A 1 41.47 6.70 32.70
CA LEU A 1 40.15 6.04 32.92
C LEU A 1 39.92 5.08 31.76
N PRO A 2 39.69 3.80 31.97
CA PRO A 2 39.43 2.84 30.89
C PRO A 2 38.19 3.28 30.09
N GLY A 3 38.33 3.42 28.78
CA GLY A 3 37.24 3.79 27.88
C GLY A 3 36.96 5.28 27.68
N THR A 4 37.88 6.17 28.16
CA THR A 4 37.80 7.62 27.91
C THR A 4 38.77 7.98 26.81
N PHE A 5 38.25 8.55 25.72
CA PHE A 5 39.05 9.09 24.63
C PHE A 5 39.60 10.45 25.06
N VAL A 6 40.92 10.60 25.11
CA VAL A 6 41.59 11.83 25.58
C VAL A 6 41.96 12.70 24.40
N ILE A 7 41.33 13.87 24.28
CA ILE A 7 41.73 14.91 23.34
C ILE A 7 42.66 15.88 24.09
N ALA A 8 43.90 15.92 23.71
CA ALA A 8 44.88 16.79 24.33
C ALA A 8 45.25 17.98 23.43
N GLY A 9 45.52 19.12 24.05
CA GLY A 9 46.26 20.23 23.48
C GLY A 9 45.49 21.33 22.78
N ASN A 10 46.15 22.42 22.66
CA ASN A 10 45.97 23.49 21.69
C ASN A 10 47.35 23.70 21.06
N VAL A 11 47.73 22.87 20.08
CA VAL A 11 49.06 22.85 19.48
C VAL A 11 49.05 23.34 18.03
N GLY A 12 50.01 24.14 17.67
CA GLY A 12 50.12 24.76 16.34
C GLY A 12 51.09 24.07 15.38
N THR A 13 51.90 23.10 15.83
CA THR A 13 52.92 22.46 15.00
C THR A 13 52.73 20.94 14.88
N PRO A 14 53.19 20.33 13.77
CA PRO A 14 53.13 18.87 13.58
C PRO A 14 53.93 18.07 14.62
N GLU A 15 55.06 18.65 15.11
CA GLU A 15 55.93 18.04 16.11
C GLU A 15 55.19 17.90 17.44
N ALA A 16 54.53 18.98 17.88
CA ALA A 16 53.74 18.97 19.12
C ALA A 16 52.53 18.03 19.05
N VAL A 17 51.98 17.82 17.88
CA VAL A 17 50.93 16.79 17.66
C VAL A 17 51.48 15.40 17.93
N ARG A 18 52.68 15.08 17.39
CA ARG A 18 53.34 13.78 17.60
C ARG A 18 53.73 13.54 19.07
N GLU A 19 54.18 14.58 19.76
CA GLU A 19 54.53 14.48 21.19
C GLU A 19 53.31 14.15 22.05
N LEU A 20 52.14 14.74 21.77
CA LEU A 20 50.92 14.43 22.50
C LEU A 20 50.35 13.05 22.15
N GLU A 21 50.43 12.62 20.89
CA GLU A 21 50.09 11.26 20.49
C GLU A 21 51.02 10.22 21.15
N ASN A 22 52.32 10.49 21.21
CA ASN A 22 53.30 9.65 21.91
C ASN A 22 53.09 9.64 23.43
N ALA A 23 52.51 10.69 24.00
CA ALA A 23 52.11 10.76 25.41
C ALA A 23 50.77 10.06 25.73
N GLY A 24 50.18 9.44 24.75
CA GLY A 24 48.93 8.65 24.92
C GLY A 24 47.64 9.44 24.73
N ALA A 25 47.68 10.56 24.01
CA ALA A 25 46.47 11.25 23.60
C ALA A 25 45.83 10.50 22.43
N ASP A 26 44.56 10.21 22.53
CA ASP A 26 43.77 9.53 21.49
C ASP A 26 43.44 10.48 20.31
N ALA A 27 43.46 11.78 20.56
CA ALA A 27 43.37 12.81 19.54
C ALA A 27 44.07 14.11 20.02
N THR A 28 44.63 14.88 19.11
CA THR A 28 45.29 16.15 19.42
C THR A 28 44.49 17.32 18.85
N LYS A 29 44.16 18.28 19.72
CA LYS A 29 43.54 19.53 19.31
C LYS A 29 44.59 20.43 18.71
N VAL A 30 44.50 20.68 17.40
CA VAL A 30 45.37 21.67 16.73
C VAL A 30 44.69 23.03 16.75
N GLY A 31 45.21 23.93 17.59
CA GLY A 31 44.81 25.34 17.62
C GLY A 31 45.57 26.14 16.56
N ILE A 32 44.85 26.97 15.82
CA ILE A 32 45.44 27.93 14.90
C ILE A 32 45.14 29.32 15.47
N GLY A 33 46.17 30.15 15.54
CA GLY A 33 46.20 31.45 16.17
C GLY A 33 45.05 32.41 15.88
N PRO A 34 45.08 33.63 16.40
CA PRO A 34 43.89 34.48 16.55
C PRO A 34 43.16 34.72 15.23
N GLY A 35 41.88 34.44 15.23
CA GLY A 35 40.92 34.96 14.28
C GLY A 35 40.38 34.06 13.17
N LYS A 36 40.87 32.81 12.95
CA LYS A 36 40.27 31.93 11.94
C LYS A 36 40.30 30.46 12.36
N VAL A 37 39.13 29.91 12.64
CA VAL A 37 38.90 28.46 12.65
C VAL A 37 39.28 27.93 11.27
N CYS A 38 40.22 26.98 11.19
CA CYS A 38 40.62 26.39 9.92
C CYS A 38 39.49 25.50 9.37
N ILE A 39 38.64 26.08 8.54
CA ILE A 39 37.52 25.43 7.86
C ILE A 39 37.98 24.17 7.12
N THR A 40 39.23 24.17 6.62
CA THR A 40 39.80 23.02 5.89
C THR A 40 40.05 21.78 6.77
N LYS A 41 40.34 21.95 8.05
CA LYS A 41 40.50 20.82 8.99
C LYS A 41 39.18 20.33 9.53
N LEU A 42 38.20 21.20 9.65
CA LEU A 42 36.83 20.87 10.01
C LEU A 42 36.10 20.16 8.87
N GLN A 43 36.41 20.49 7.61
CA GLN A 43 35.96 19.71 6.43
C GLN A 43 36.56 18.30 6.41
N LYS A 44 37.78 18.11 6.91
CA LYS A 44 38.36 16.76 7.08
C LYS A 44 37.67 15.97 8.19
N MET A 45 37.19 16.59 9.26
CA MET A 45 36.39 15.90 10.28
C MET A 45 35.01 15.51 9.77
N SER A 46 34.36 16.35 8.99
CA SER A 46 33.11 15.97 8.34
C SER A 46 33.26 14.88 7.27
N ALA A 47 34.46 14.70 6.72
CA ALA A 47 34.77 13.55 5.84
C ALA A 47 35.08 12.27 6.63
N LEU A 48 35.56 12.39 7.88
CA LEU A 48 35.82 11.26 8.78
C LEU A 48 34.57 10.81 9.54
N ILE A 49 33.66 11.74 9.80
CA ILE A 49 32.41 11.52 10.54
C ILE A 49 31.26 12.10 9.68
N PRO A 50 30.59 11.29 8.82
CA PRO A 50 29.62 11.78 7.84
C PRO A 50 28.46 12.59 8.42
N GLY A 51 28.01 12.29 9.65
CA GLY A 51 26.97 13.02 10.38
C GLY A 51 27.43 14.32 11.03
N PHE A 52 28.75 14.58 11.08
CA PHE A 52 29.32 15.74 11.75
C PHE A 52 29.27 16.97 10.85
N ARG A 53 28.20 17.73 10.96
CA ARG A 53 27.99 18.99 10.24
C ARG A 53 28.17 20.16 11.19
N ILE A 54 29.34 20.83 11.14
CA ILE A 54 29.69 21.98 12.01
C ILE A 54 28.67 23.11 11.90
N ASP A 55 28.20 23.40 10.70
CA ASP A 55 27.17 24.39 10.44
C ASP A 55 25.86 24.12 11.24
N LYS A 56 25.56 22.87 11.56
CA LYS A 56 24.38 22.48 12.33
C LYS A 56 24.58 22.52 13.85
N ILE A 57 25.81 22.39 14.33
CA ILE A 57 26.12 22.27 15.77
C ILE A 57 26.80 23.52 16.34
N TRP A 58 27.33 24.42 15.49
CA TRP A 58 27.97 25.63 15.93
C TRP A 58 27.04 26.51 16.78
N GLY A 59 27.52 27.00 17.91
CA GLY A 59 26.71 27.79 18.85
C GLY A 59 25.73 26.96 19.69
N LYS A 60 25.72 25.62 19.56
CA LYS A 60 24.81 24.71 20.29
C LYS A 60 25.60 23.76 21.17
N SER A 61 24.92 23.19 22.16
CA SER A 61 25.41 22.07 22.96
C SER A 61 24.45 20.89 22.83
N GLY A 62 25.01 19.66 22.78
CA GLY A 62 24.20 18.46 22.62
C GLY A 62 25.08 17.23 22.46
N PHE A 63 24.50 16.17 21.93
CA PHE A 63 25.24 14.96 21.57
C PHE A 63 24.71 14.40 20.23
N LEU A 64 25.56 13.63 19.57
CA LEU A 64 25.22 12.82 18.40
C LEU A 64 25.89 11.46 18.54
N LYS A 65 25.35 10.45 17.86
CA LYS A 65 25.95 9.12 17.76
C LYS A 65 26.48 8.96 16.35
N GLU A 66 27.71 8.48 16.23
CA GLU A 66 28.38 8.29 14.95
C GLU A 66 29.09 6.94 14.89
N GLN A 67 29.09 6.35 13.72
CA GLN A 67 29.82 5.13 13.43
C GLN A 67 31.09 5.46 12.62
N TYR A 68 32.20 4.93 13.06
CA TYR A 68 33.47 5.01 12.36
C TYR A 68 34.10 3.62 12.24
N GLY A 69 34.12 3.08 11.03
CA GLY A 69 34.47 1.68 10.81
C GLY A 69 33.53 0.73 11.58
N ASP A 70 34.10 -0.14 12.41
CA ASP A 70 33.38 -1.09 13.26
C ASP A 70 33.08 -0.58 14.68
N ARG A 71 33.37 0.71 14.94
CA ARG A 71 33.18 1.37 16.24
C ARG A 71 32.09 2.42 16.22
N TYR A 72 31.41 2.53 17.36
CA TYR A 72 30.37 3.53 17.60
C TYR A 72 30.82 4.52 18.67
N PHE A 73 30.65 5.81 18.39
CA PHE A 73 31.00 6.89 19.28
C PHE A 73 29.80 7.77 19.62
N GLN A 74 29.66 8.10 20.89
CA GLN A 74 28.82 9.20 21.34
C GLN A 74 29.70 10.45 21.36
N VAL A 75 29.41 11.41 20.48
CA VAL A 75 30.10 12.68 20.41
C VAL A 75 29.26 13.72 21.13
N VAL A 76 29.72 14.12 22.31
CA VAL A 76 29.13 15.23 23.07
C VAL A 76 29.83 16.51 22.63
N TYR A 77 29.06 17.47 22.15
CA TYR A 77 29.58 18.76 21.76
C TYR A 77 29.05 19.87 22.66
N LYS A 78 29.93 20.76 23.09
CA LYS A 78 29.60 21.89 23.93
C LYS A 78 30.20 23.16 23.36
N PHE A 79 29.37 24.15 23.07
CA PHE A 79 29.82 25.48 22.72
C PHE A 79 30.21 26.22 23.99
N ILE A 80 31.38 26.80 24.02
CA ILE A 80 31.92 27.57 25.12
C ILE A 80 32.24 28.97 24.60
N ASP A 81 31.48 29.96 25.05
CA ASP A 81 31.82 31.37 24.85
C ASP A 81 32.78 31.77 25.98
N PRO A 82 33.99 32.26 25.69
CA PRO A 82 34.94 32.71 26.72
C PRO A 82 34.36 33.77 27.64
N ARG A 83 33.43 34.56 27.18
CA ARG A 83 32.76 35.62 27.96
C ARG A 83 31.87 35.05 29.07
N ASP A 84 31.33 33.85 28.90
CA ASP A 84 30.51 33.15 29.90
C ASP A 84 31.37 32.62 31.06
N THR A 85 32.67 32.35 30.80
CA THR A 85 33.59 31.77 31.80
C THR A 85 34.45 32.83 32.49
N ARG A 86 34.57 34.02 31.94
CA ARG A 86 35.34 35.15 32.48
C ARG A 86 34.60 36.47 32.25
N PRO A 87 33.56 36.77 33.02
CA PRO A 87 32.74 37.99 32.81
C PRO A 87 33.51 39.30 33.02
N ASP A 88 34.63 39.26 33.76
CA ASP A 88 35.48 40.42 34.07
C ASP A 88 36.77 40.52 33.19
N ALA A 89 36.90 39.72 32.12
CA ALA A 89 38.04 39.74 31.24
C ALA A 89 38.02 40.99 30.33
N ASP A 90 39.23 41.58 30.11
CA ASP A 90 39.40 42.72 29.21
C ASP A 90 38.86 42.34 27.80
N PRO A 91 37.94 43.14 27.20
CA PRO A 91 37.45 42.88 25.85
C PRO A 91 38.54 42.82 24.76
N ASN A 92 39.72 43.33 25.04
CA ASN A 92 40.89 43.32 24.12
C ASN A 92 41.88 42.17 24.40
N ASP A 93 41.59 41.28 25.36
CA ASP A 93 42.42 40.09 25.59
C ASP A 93 42.17 39.07 24.45
N GLU A 94 43.23 38.71 23.73
CA GLU A 94 43.19 37.73 22.62
C GLU A 94 42.53 36.41 22.98
N LEU A 95 42.46 36.04 24.27
CA LEU A 95 41.81 34.86 24.78
C LEU A 95 40.26 34.98 24.88
N THR A 96 39.71 36.21 24.85
CA THR A 96 38.26 36.47 24.91
C THR A 96 37.60 36.57 23.53
N GLU A 97 38.39 36.69 22.47
CA GLU A 97 37.86 36.82 21.09
C GLU A 97 37.40 35.51 20.46
N HIS A 98 37.64 34.33 21.06
CA HIS A 98 37.47 33.07 20.37
C HIS A 98 36.53 32.11 21.08
N ALA A 99 35.32 31.97 20.54
CA ALA A 99 34.42 30.88 20.89
C ALA A 99 35.02 29.48 20.56
N VAL A 100 34.89 28.55 21.47
CA VAL A 100 35.47 27.20 21.36
C VAL A 100 34.33 26.15 21.33
N MET A 101 34.41 25.23 20.39
CA MET A 101 33.60 24.04 20.40
C MET A 101 34.38 22.88 21.06
N ALA A 102 33.95 22.45 22.22
CA ALA A 102 34.51 21.28 22.89
C ALA A 102 33.78 20.02 22.39
N LEU A 103 34.55 19.02 21.97
CA LEU A 103 34.04 17.73 21.51
C LEU A 103 34.59 16.62 22.42
N TYR A 104 33.69 15.80 22.97
CA TYR A 104 34.04 14.65 23.78
C TYR A 104 33.59 13.40 23.07
N PHE A 105 34.52 12.52 22.71
CA PHE A 105 34.24 11.23 22.09
C PHE A 105 34.23 10.16 23.18
N LYS A 106 33.09 9.49 23.32
CA LYS A 106 32.94 8.32 24.18
C LYS A 106 32.72 7.11 23.29
N ASP A 107 33.62 6.14 23.37
CA ASP A 107 33.42 4.85 22.72
C ASP A 107 32.22 4.14 23.37
N ILE A 108 31.18 3.87 22.59
CA ILE A 108 29.97 3.19 23.00
C ILE A 108 29.77 1.88 22.21
N THR A 109 30.83 1.40 21.55
CA THR A 109 30.77 0.24 20.65
C THR A 109 30.17 -0.98 21.33
N ALA A 110 30.61 -1.29 22.55
CA ALA A 110 30.06 -2.45 23.27
C ALA A 110 28.56 -2.30 23.56
N ILE A 111 28.13 -1.10 23.98
CA ILE A 111 26.73 -0.79 24.29
C ILE A 111 25.88 -0.85 23.01
N GLU A 112 26.35 -0.28 21.92
CA GLU A 112 25.61 -0.28 20.66
C GLU A 112 25.56 -1.68 20.03
N LYS A 113 26.63 -2.46 20.10
CA LYS A 113 26.61 -3.85 19.63
C LYS A 113 25.64 -4.70 20.44
N GLU A 114 25.60 -4.56 21.77
CA GLU A 114 24.60 -5.22 22.62
C GLU A 114 23.18 -4.75 22.30
N ARG A 115 22.98 -3.45 22.03
CA ARG A 115 21.68 -2.92 21.66
C ARG A 115 21.20 -3.47 20.32
N ILE A 116 22.08 -3.52 19.32
CA ILE A 116 21.79 -4.08 18.00
C ILE A 116 21.45 -5.57 18.15
N LYS A 117 22.29 -6.31 18.86
CA LYS A 117 22.05 -7.74 19.12
C LYS A 117 20.72 -7.97 19.82
N ALA A 118 20.41 -7.17 20.85
CA ALA A 118 19.13 -7.27 21.55
C ALA A 118 17.92 -6.94 20.65
N GLN A 119 18.10 -6.05 19.66
CA GLN A 119 17.06 -5.76 18.65
C GLN A 119 16.91 -6.92 17.65
N GLU A 120 18.03 -7.50 17.18
CA GLU A 120 18.01 -8.65 16.27
C GLU A 120 17.43 -9.90 16.93
N GLU A 121 17.64 -10.09 18.24
CA GLU A 121 17.10 -11.20 19.03
C GLU A 121 15.65 -10.98 19.49
N GLN A 122 15.04 -9.83 19.25
CA GLN A 122 13.63 -9.61 19.60
C GLN A 122 12.74 -10.65 18.91
N PRO A 123 11.82 -11.29 19.67
CA PRO A 123 10.93 -12.27 19.09
C PRO A 123 9.88 -11.61 18.20
N VAL A 124 9.68 -12.21 17.06
CA VAL A 124 8.65 -11.89 16.08
C VAL A 124 7.68 -13.06 16.04
N TRP A 125 6.40 -12.79 16.00
CA TRP A 125 5.36 -13.80 15.94
C TRP A 125 4.74 -13.85 14.57
N GLY A 126 4.53 -15.05 14.02
CA GLY A 126 3.90 -15.24 12.74
C GLY A 126 2.85 -16.33 12.73
N MET A 127 1.94 -16.21 11.76
CA MET A 127 0.93 -17.20 11.43
C MET A 127 0.98 -17.50 9.95
N ILE A 128 0.83 -18.76 9.57
CA ILE A 128 0.78 -19.24 8.19
C ILE A 128 -0.53 -19.95 7.99
N GLN A 129 -1.23 -19.68 6.89
CA GLN A 129 -2.40 -20.42 6.46
C GLN A 129 -2.22 -20.92 5.02
N ILE A 130 -2.66 -22.16 4.76
CA ILE A 130 -2.77 -22.71 3.42
C ILE A 130 -4.05 -22.17 2.81
N ASP A 131 -3.95 -21.42 1.70
CA ASP A 131 -5.05 -20.60 1.20
C ASP A 131 -6.21 -21.39 0.59
N ASN A 132 -5.93 -22.52 -0.07
CA ASN A 132 -6.87 -23.21 -0.97
C ASN A 132 -6.92 -24.72 -0.75
N ILE A 133 -6.81 -25.15 0.50
CA ILE A 133 -6.71 -26.58 0.87
C ILE A 133 -7.89 -27.41 0.37
N GLU A 134 -9.13 -26.90 0.44
CA GLU A 134 -10.33 -27.59 -0.02
C GLU A 134 -10.30 -27.86 -1.53
N GLU A 135 -9.82 -26.90 -2.32
CA GLU A 135 -9.71 -27.02 -3.78
C GLU A 135 -8.56 -27.94 -4.19
N LEU A 136 -7.43 -27.83 -3.48
CA LEU A 136 -6.26 -28.69 -3.68
C LEU A 136 -6.57 -30.17 -3.40
N THR A 137 -7.38 -30.43 -2.36
CA THR A 137 -7.63 -31.79 -1.88
C THR A 137 -8.86 -32.42 -2.48
N LYS A 138 -9.74 -31.67 -3.14
CA LYS A 138 -10.98 -32.17 -3.74
C LYS A 138 -10.72 -33.25 -4.79
N GLY A 139 -11.09 -34.49 -4.45
CA GLY A 139 -11.01 -35.68 -5.31
C GLY A 139 -9.62 -36.29 -5.41
N LEU A 140 -8.70 -35.94 -4.49
CA LEU A 140 -7.49 -36.70 -4.26
C LEU A 140 -7.82 -38.00 -3.52
N SER A 141 -7.04 -39.04 -3.76
CA SER A 141 -7.03 -40.21 -2.89
C SER A 141 -6.37 -39.88 -1.55
N ASP A 142 -6.65 -40.64 -0.49
CA ASP A 142 -6.07 -40.45 0.83
C ASP A 142 -4.52 -40.43 0.79
N ARG A 143 -3.91 -41.19 -0.10
CA ARG A 143 -2.47 -41.23 -0.29
C ARG A 143 -1.92 -39.96 -0.93
N GLU A 144 -2.58 -39.44 -1.95
CA GLU A 144 -2.20 -38.18 -2.62
C GLU A 144 -2.36 -37.00 -1.68
N TYR A 145 -3.46 -36.97 -0.92
CA TYR A 145 -3.69 -35.99 0.13
C TYR A 145 -2.55 -35.99 1.17
N THR A 146 -2.24 -37.17 1.71
CA THR A 146 -1.19 -37.31 2.72
C THR A 146 0.19 -36.89 2.20
N ASN A 147 0.51 -37.22 0.97
CA ASN A 147 1.79 -36.85 0.33
C ASN A 147 1.89 -35.33 0.15
N LEU A 148 0.87 -34.70 -0.45
CA LEU A 148 0.85 -33.25 -0.67
C LEU A 148 0.96 -32.47 0.67
N TRP A 149 0.21 -32.94 1.68
CA TRP A 149 0.27 -32.38 3.02
C TRP A 149 1.65 -32.48 3.64
N ALA A 150 2.29 -33.63 3.52
CA ALA A 150 3.65 -33.84 4.02
C ALA A 150 4.67 -32.94 3.31
N GLU A 151 4.55 -32.74 2.01
CA GLU A 151 5.44 -31.86 1.25
C GLU A 151 5.27 -30.39 1.67
N ILE A 152 4.03 -29.90 1.80
CA ILE A 152 3.77 -28.54 2.27
C ILE A 152 4.33 -28.36 3.69
N ASN A 153 4.02 -29.29 4.60
CA ASN A 153 4.49 -29.26 5.99
C ASN A 153 6.00 -29.21 6.06
N ASN A 154 6.69 -30.07 5.30
CA ASN A 154 8.15 -30.10 5.29
C ASN A 154 8.75 -28.77 4.84
N ILE A 155 8.22 -28.16 3.75
CA ILE A 155 8.72 -26.88 3.24
C ILE A 155 8.56 -25.78 4.29
N VAL A 156 7.39 -25.71 4.94
CA VAL A 156 7.07 -24.68 5.93
C VAL A 156 7.92 -24.85 7.20
N VAL A 157 8.06 -26.10 7.69
CA VAL A 157 8.86 -26.42 8.88
C VAL A 157 10.34 -26.17 8.60
N ASP A 158 10.88 -26.68 7.47
CA ASP A 158 12.28 -26.48 7.10
C ASP A 158 12.67 -25.00 7.00
N GLU A 159 11.75 -24.16 6.48
CA GLU A 159 12.01 -22.72 6.38
C GLU A 159 12.16 -22.06 7.74
N ILE A 160 11.30 -22.40 8.69
CA ILE A 160 11.35 -21.83 10.05
C ILE A 160 12.52 -22.43 10.85
N ASP A 161 12.77 -23.74 10.74
CA ASP A 161 13.89 -24.42 11.42
C ASP A 161 15.25 -23.88 10.94
N LYS A 162 15.40 -23.58 9.63
CA LYS A 162 16.59 -22.92 9.06
C LYS A 162 16.94 -21.61 9.77
N HIS A 163 15.95 -20.90 10.26
CA HIS A 163 16.08 -19.65 11.00
C HIS A 163 16.05 -19.84 12.55
N GLU A 164 16.31 -21.06 13.02
CA GLU A 164 16.29 -21.42 14.46
C GLU A 164 14.98 -21.04 15.16
N GLY A 165 13.88 -21.05 14.40
CA GLY A 165 12.57 -20.64 14.87
C GLY A 165 11.79 -21.77 15.53
N PHE A 166 10.70 -21.38 16.17
CA PHE A 166 9.71 -22.32 16.72
C PHE A 166 8.49 -22.33 15.81
N ILE A 167 7.98 -23.51 15.44
CA ILE A 167 6.74 -23.66 14.66
C ILE A 167 5.85 -24.75 15.21
N ARG A 168 4.54 -24.52 15.19
CA ARG A 168 3.49 -25.48 15.53
C ARG A 168 2.30 -25.35 14.58
N ASN A 169 1.81 -26.49 14.15
CA ASN A 169 0.48 -26.60 13.55
C ASN A 169 -0.56 -26.62 14.68
N PHE A 170 -1.61 -25.82 14.60
CA PHE A 170 -2.67 -25.76 15.61
C PHE A 170 -4.08 -25.96 15.04
N GLN A 171 -4.23 -25.90 13.72
CA GLN A 171 -5.43 -26.28 12.96
C GLN A 171 -4.99 -26.95 11.66
N ASP A 172 -5.89 -27.67 10.99
CA ASP A 172 -5.54 -28.47 9.82
C ASP A 172 -4.80 -27.70 8.71
N ASP A 173 -5.08 -26.39 8.55
CA ASP A 173 -4.50 -25.52 7.53
C ASP A 173 -3.66 -24.37 8.10
N MET A 174 -3.47 -24.30 9.43
CA MET A 174 -2.85 -23.15 10.09
C MET A 174 -1.66 -23.54 10.96
N TYR A 175 -0.59 -22.72 10.85
CA TYR A 175 0.59 -22.80 11.70
C TYR A 175 0.80 -21.49 12.45
N THR A 176 1.39 -21.59 13.62
CA THR A 176 1.95 -20.46 14.35
C THR A 176 3.45 -20.65 14.51
N PHE A 177 4.22 -19.59 14.39
CA PHE A 177 5.67 -19.64 14.54
C PHE A 177 6.22 -18.41 15.27
N ALA A 178 7.42 -18.54 15.78
CA ALA A 178 8.19 -17.45 16.34
C ALA A 178 9.63 -17.56 15.84
N ILE A 179 10.19 -16.44 15.42
CA ILE A 179 11.58 -16.27 14.96
C ILE A 179 12.18 -15.01 15.57
N SER A 180 13.48 -14.84 15.45
CA SER A 180 14.12 -13.58 15.80
C SER A 180 13.87 -12.51 14.72
N ARG A 181 14.00 -11.24 15.07
CA ARG A 181 13.91 -10.13 14.10
C ARG A 181 15.02 -10.19 13.04
N GLY A 182 16.21 -10.65 13.40
CA GLY A 182 17.29 -10.90 12.46
C GLY A 182 16.91 -11.94 11.39
N ALA A 183 16.27 -13.04 11.83
CA ALA A 183 15.76 -14.06 10.92
C ALA A 183 14.66 -13.52 10.01
N LEU A 184 13.76 -12.66 10.53
CA LEU A 184 12.76 -11.98 9.70
C LEU A 184 13.42 -11.12 8.62
N GLN A 185 14.46 -10.36 8.96
CA GLN A 185 15.20 -9.55 7.99
C GLN A 185 15.84 -10.39 6.89
N ASP A 186 16.35 -11.56 7.22
CA ASP A 186 16.89 -12.51 6.22
C ASP A 186 15.79 -13.05 5.30
N MET A 187 14.59 -13.33 5.83
CA MET A 187 13.43 -13.73 5.03
C MET A 187 12.93 -12.59 4.13
N GLU A 188 12.94 -11.35 4.60
CA GLU A 188 12.63 -10.17 3.78
C GLU A 188 13.64 -10.00 2.62
N ASN A 189 14.93 -10.13 2.92
CA ASN A 189 16.01 -9.99 1.92
C ASN A 189 15.94 -11.05 0.82
N ASN A 190 15.45 -12.25 1.12
CA ASN A 190 15.24 -13.32 0.12
C ASN A 190 13.83 -13.30 -0.51
N GLY A 191 13.02 -12.25 -0.22
CA GLY A 191 11.69 -12.07 -0.78
C GLY A 191 10.68 -13.16 -0.38
N PHE A 192 10.87 -13.82 0.77
CA PHE A 192 10.05 -14.95 1.22
C PHE A 192 9.96 -16.06 0.18
N SER A 193 11.09 -16.59 -0.21
CA SER A 193 11.23 -17.67 -1.22
C SER A 193 10.38 -18.91 -0.93
N VAL A 194 9.92 -19.09 0.30
CA VAL A 194 9.00 -20.15 0.71
C VAL A 194 7.68 -20.12 -0.09
N LEU A 195 7.17 -18.93 -0.46
CA LEU A 195 5.97 -18.79 -1.29
C LEU A 195 6.15 -19.48 -2.64
N GLU A 196 7.29 -19.25 -3.29
CA GLU A 196 7.60 -19.88 -4.58
C GLU A 196 7.83 -21.38 -4.49
N ARG A 197 8.48 -21.84 -3.42
CA ARG A 197 8.70 -23.26 -3.17
C ARG A 197 7.39 -24.02 -3.06
N ILE A 198 6.40 -23.44 -2.35
CA ILE A 198 5.06 -24.02 -2.23
C ILE A 198 4.31 -24.00 -3.58
N ARG A 199 4.37 -22.90 -4.33
CA ARG A 199 3.72 -22.81 -5.67
C ARG A 199 4.26 -23.83 -6.67
N LYS A 200 5.52 -24.20 -6.56
CA LYS A 200 6.17 -25.18 -7.45
C LYS A 200 5.83 -26.63 -7.13
N LEU A 201 5.09 -26.89 -6.05
CA LEU A 201 4.64 -28.24 -5.74
C LEU A 201 3.72 -28.78 -6.85
N PRO A 202 3.92 -30.04 -7.27
CA PRO A 202 3.07 -30.65 -8.29
C PRO A 202 1.64 -30.78 -7.78
N SER A 203 0.72 -30.10 -8.45
CA SER A 203 -0.71 -30.21 -8.16
C SER A 203 -1.41 -31.04 -9.23
N PRO A 204 -2.16 -32.09 -8.86
CA PRO A 204 -2.85 -32.96 -9.82
C PRO A 204 -3.89 -32.24 -10.69
N ARG A 205 -4.32 -31.05 -10.31
CA ARG A 205 -5.39 -30.28 -10.98
C ARG A 205 -4.94 -28.96 -11.60
N GLN A 206 -3.64 -28.71 -11.71
CA GLN A 206 -3.08 -27.43 -12.19
C GLN A 206 -3.47 -26.22 -11.30
N VAL A 207 -4.03 -26.43 -10.11
CA VAL A 207 -4.24 -25.40 -9.11
C VAL A 207 -3.00 -25.35 -8.22
N PRO A 208 -2.20 -24.30 -8.24
CA PRO A 208 -1.00 -24.23 -7.41
C PRO A 208 -1.38 -24.18 -5.92
N ALA A 209 -0.62 -24.86 -5.07
CA ALA A 209 -0.69 -24.66 -3.65
C ALA A 209 -0.17 -23.25 -3.31
N THR A 210 -0.85 -22.54 -2.43
CA THR A 210 -0.42 -21.23 -1.97
C THR A 210 -0.56 -21.12 -0.45
N ILE A 211 0.26 -20.26 0.15
CA ILE A 211 0.20 -19.95 1.58
C ILE A 211 0.16 -18.44 1.79
N SER A 212 -0.55 -18.03 2.81
CA SER A 212 -0.54 -16.66 3.32
C SER A 212 0.15 -16.60 4.67
N ILE A 213 0.99 -15.57 4.88
CA ILE A 213 1.76 -15.40 6.10
C ILE A 213 1.44 -14.02 6.70
N GLY A 214 1.04 -13.99 7.96
CA GLY A 214 0.89 -12.77 8.75
C GLY A 214 1.94 -12.70 9.83
N ILE A 215 2.69 -11.59 9.91
CA ILE A 215 3.77 -11.38 10.88
C ILE A 215 3.52 -10.11 11.67
N GLY A 216 3.65 -10.22 13.00
CA GLY A 216 3.61 -9.09 13.92
C GLY A 216 4.97 -8.86 14.56
N GLU A 217 5.39 -7.60 14.65
CA GLU A 217 6.61 -7.17 15.32
C GLU A 217 6.39 -5.87 16.12
N ASN A 218 7.40 -5.45 16.89
CA ASN A 218 7.44 -4.17 17.60
C ASN A 218 6.23 -3.87 18.52
N ALA A 219 5.73 -4.86 19.26
CA ALA A 219 4.66 -4.63 20.23
C ALA A 219 5.16 -4.73 21.67
N GLY A 220 4.43 -4.10 22.59
CA GLY A 220 4.79 -4.04 24.01
C GLY A 220 4.61 -5.36 24.77
N SER A 221 3.86 -6.31 24.21
CA SER A 221 3.63 -7.62 24.81
C SER A 221 3.54 -8.73 23.76
N VAL A 222 3.76 -9.99 24.19
CA VAL A 222 3.59 -11.18 23.33
C VAL A 222 2.16 -11.29 22.81
N LYS A 223 1.17 -10.89 23.61
CA LYS A 223 -0.23 -10.85 23.20
C LYS A 223 -0.43 -9.91 22.00
N ASP A 224 0.05 -8.69 22.12
CA ASP A 224 -0.12 -7.66 21.08
C ASP A 224 0.61 -8.05 19.79
N VAL A 225 1.80 -8.67 19.88
CA VAL A 225 2.53 -9.21 18.72
C VAL A 225 1.72 -10.30 18.03
N SER A 226 1.11 -11.22 18.79
CA SER A 226 0.27 -12.29 18.25
C SER A 226 -1.02 -11.75 17.61
N GLU A 227 -1.66 -10.76 18.22
CA GLU A 227 -2.84 -10.09 17.65
C GLU A 227 -2.50 -9.36 16.33
N ARG A 228 -1.33 -8.70 16.26
CA ARG A 228 -0.81 -8.11 15.02
C ARG A 228 -0.54 -9.16 13.95
N ALA A 229 0.06 -10.29 14.30
CA ALA A 229 0.31 -11.39 13.36
C ALA A 229 -1.02 -11.92 12.77
N ARG A 230 -2.05 -12.05 13.60
CA ARG A 230 -3.38 -12.46 13.15
C ARG A 230 -4.01 -11.43 12.21
N ALA A 231 -3.98 -10.15 12.61
CA ALA A 231 -4.49 -9.08 11.76
C ALA A 231 -3.74 -8.99 10.41
N ALA A 232 -2.41 -9.19 10.44
CA ALA A 232 -1.59 -9.25 9.23
C ALA A 232 -1.99 -10.43 8.33
N LEU A 233 -2.24 -11.63 8.91
CA LEU A 233 -2.71 -12.78 8.16
C LEU A 233 -4.10 -12.52 7.53
N ASP A 234 -5.02 -11.93 8.28
CA ASP A 234 -6.35 -11.58 7.77
C ASP A 234 -6.26 -10.59 6.60
N ILE A 235 -5.29 -9.66 6.65
CA ILE A 235 -5.01 -8.73 5.55
C ILE A 235 -4.44 -9.51 4.34
N ALA A 236 -3.46 -10.39 4.53
CA ALA A 236 -2.88 -11.19 3.46
C ALA A 236 -3.94 -12.04 2.74
N LEU A 237 -4.80 -12.72 3.49
CA LEU A 237 -5.92 -13.50 2.97
C LEU A 237 -6.95 -12.62 2.26
N GLY A 238 -7.31 -11.47 2.86
CA GLY A 238 -8.23 -10.50 2.27
C GLY A 238 -7.72 -9.84 0.99
N ARG A 239 -6.40 -9.89 0.72
CA ARG A 239 -5.77 -9.42 -0.52
C ARG A 239 -5.68 -10.49 -1.62
N GLY A 240 -6.27 -11.66 -1.38
CA GLY A 240 -6.30 -12.78 -2.34
C GLY A 240 -5.36 -13.93 -2.00
N GLY A 241 -4.65 -13.86 -0.87
CA GLY A 241 -3.71 -14.89 -0.45
C GLY A 241 -2.37 -14.85 -1.19
N ASP A 242 -1.56 -15.92 -1.04
CA ASP A 242 -0.27 -16.11 -1.69
C ASP A 242 0.73 -14.97 -1.43
N GLN A 243 0.77 -14.47 -0.20
CA GLN A 243 1.59 -13.34 0.18
C GLN A 243 1.90 -13.30 1.66
N VAL A 244 2.89 -12.47 2.00
CA VAL A 244 3.25 -12.12 3.36
C VAL A 244 2.79 -10.71 3.66
N CYS A 245 2.21 -10.51 4.83
CA CYS A 245 1.91 -9.20 5.40
C CYS A 245 2.64 -9.08 6.74
N ILE A 246 3.40 -8.01 6.92
CA ILE A 246 4.13 -7.70 8.16
C ILE A 246 3.59 -6.40 8.75
N MET A 247 3.22 -6.43 10.02
CA MET A 247 2.74 -5.26 10.76
C MET A 247 3.66 -4.94 11.92
N ASP A 248 4.25 -3.75 11.94
CA ASP A 248 5.10 -3.24 13.04
C ASP A 248 4.39 -2.25 13.98
N GLY A 249 3.13 -1.91 13.68
CA GLY A 249 2.30 -0.96 14.43
C GLY A 249 2.28 0.45 13.83
N GLU A 250 3.27 0.83 13.04
CA GLU A 250 3.34 2.12 12.33
C GLU A 250 3.18 1.94 10.82
N SER A 251 3.70 0.82 10.30
CA SER A 251 3.69 0.50 8.88
C SER A 251 3.22 -0.94 8.60
N THR A 252 2.81 -1.17 7.37
CA THR A 252 2.45 -2.51 6.88
C THR A 252 3.23 -2.77 5.60
N ARG A 253 3.99 -3.89 5.58
CA ARG A 253 4.80 -4.30 4.45
C ARG A 253 4.25 -5.58 3.83
N PHE A 254 4.37 -5.71 2.50
CA PHE A 254 3.85 -6.86 1.74
C PHE A 254 4.93 -7.48 0.85
N PHE A 255 4.92 -8.82 0.75
CA PHE A 255 5.79 -9.59 -0.14
C PHE A 255 4.96 -10.66 -0.84
N GLY A 256 5.24 -10.95 -2.12
CA GLY A 256 4.46 -11.92 -2.91
C GLY A 256 3.21 -11.30 -3.54
N GLY A 257 2.13 -12.09 -3.67
CA GLY A 257 0.88 -11.64 -4.29
C GLY A 257 0.93 -11.60 -5.82
N ASN A 258 1.74 -12.45 -6.43
CA ASN A 258 1.98 -12.49 -7.88
C ASN A 258 0.98 -13.39 -8.63
N THR A 259 0.21 -14.22 -7.93
CA THR A 259 -0.81 -15.09 -8.55
C THR A 259 -2.09 -14.32 -8.78
N ALA A 260 -2.67 -14.47 -9.97
CA ALA A 260 -4.07 -14.12 -10.20
C ALA A 260 -4.91 -14.95 -9.23
N GLY A 261 -5.82 -14.31 -8.48
CA GLY A 261 -6.67 -14.99 -7.51
C GLY A 261 -7.34 -16.20 -8.15
N VAL A 262 -7.21 -17.36 -7.52
CA VAL A 262 -7.91 -18.57 -7.99
C VAL A 262 -9.40 -18.34 -7.76
N GLU A 263 -10.21 -18.56 -8.80
CA GLU A 263 -11.66 -18.48 -8.74
C GLU A 263 -12.17 -19.57 -7.77
N LYS A 264 -12.36 -19.20 -6.50
CA LYS A 264 -12.88 -20.11 -5.46
C LYS A 264 -14.32 -20.52 -5.80
N ASN A 265 -14.73 -21.69 -5.34
CA ASN A 265 -16.09 -22.21 -5.55
C ASN A 265 -17.12 -21.41 -4.73
N THR A 266 -17.39 -20.19 -5.19
CA THR A 266 -17.93 -19.06 -4.43
C THR A 266 -19.45 -19.06 -4.32
N ARG A 267 -20.17 -19.91 -5.09
CA ARG A 267 -21.65 -19.95 -5.03
C ARG A 267 -22.19 -20.30 -3.65
N VAL A 268 -21.49 -21.15 -2.89
CA VAL A 268 -21.87 -21.47 -1.50
C VAL A 268 -21.64 -20.26 -0.62
N ARG A 269 -20.49 -19.62 -0.76
CA ARG A 269 -20.13 -18.39 0.00
C ARG A 269 -21.11 -17.26 -0.33
N ALA A 270 -21.39 -17.01 -1.60
CA ALA A 270 -22.36 -15.98 -2.01
C ALA A 270 -23.76 -16.22 -1.40
N ARG A 271 -24.22 -17.48 -1.32
CA ARG A 271 -25.50 -17.82 -0.67
C ARG A 271 -25.47 -17.54 0.83
N VAL A 272 -24.42 -17.97 1.52
CA VAL A 272 -24.27 -17.75 2.98
C VAL A 272 -24.20 -16.25 3.27
N VAL A 273 -23.40 -15.51 2.51
CA VAL A 273 -23.28 -14.05 2.65
C VAL A 273 -24.62 -13.37 2.35
N SER A 274 -25.30 -13.77 1.27
CA SER A 274 -26.61 -13.20 0.92
C SER A 274 -27.65 -13.42 2.02
N GLN A 275 -27.67 -14.62 2.62
CA GLN A 275 -28.54 -14.92 3.76
C GLN A 275 -28.21 -14.04 4.97
N ALA A 276 -26.92 -13.88 5.31
CA ALA A 276 -26.48 -13.03 6.42
C ALA A 276 -26.84 -11.55 6.19
N ILE A 277 -26.66 -11.03 4.97
CA ILE A 277 -27.06 -9.67 4.59
C ILE A 277 -28.58 -9.52 4.72
N HIS A 278 -29.35 -10.50 4.25
CA HIS A 278 -30.81 -10.52 4.37
C HIS A 278 -31.25 -10.40 5.85
N GLU A 279 -30.65 -11.19 6.75
CA GLU A 279 -30.94 -11.15 8.18
C GLU A 279 -30.58 -9.79 8.78
N LEU A 280 -29.39 -9.26 8.51
CA LEU A 280 -28.96 -7.94 8.99
C LEU A 280 -29.84 -6.80 8.47
N MET A 281 -30.30 -6.88 7.21
CA MET A 281 -31.26 -5.92 6.66
C MET A 281 -32.63 -6.03 7.36
N ASN A 282 -33.12 -7.24 7.62
CA ASN A 282 -34.38 -7.44 8.32
C ASN A 282 -34.37 -6.92 9.75
N ASP A 283 -33.24 -7.03 10.43
CA ASP A 283 -33.03 -6.52 11.79
C ASP A 283 -32.74 -5.00 11.85
N SER A 284 -32.85 -4.31 10.71
CA SER A 284 -32.57 -2.87 10.63
C SER A 284 -33.81 -2.12 10.13
N ASP A 285 -34.08 -0.96 10.70
CA ASP A 285 -35.17 -0.07 10.27
C ASP A 285 -34.74 0.78 9.08
N LYS A 286 -33.50 1.30 9.13
CA LYS A 286 -32.91 2.19 8.14
C LYS A 286 -31.67 1.55 7.51
N ILE A 287 -31.55 1.68 6.20
CA ILE A 287 -30.39 1.18 5.44
C ILE A 287 -29.79 2.32 4.63
N LEU A 288 -28.50 2.60 4.84
CA LEU A 288 -27.74 3.59 4.12
C LEU A 288 -26.74 2.91 3.21
N VAL A 289 -26.84 3.12 1.91
CA VAL A 289 -25.93 2.52 0.91
C VAL A 289 -25.05 3.59 0.32
N MET A 290 -23.76 3.34 0.23
CA MET A 290 -22.78 4.27 -0.34
C MET A 290 -21.64 3.53 -1.05
N GLY A 291 -21.03 4.19 -2.03
CA GLY A 291 -19.79 3.77 -2.66
C GLY A 291 -18.60 4.60 -2.17
N HIS A 292 -17.56 4.69 -3.00
CA HIS A 292 -16.47 5.64 -2.79
C HIS A 292 -16.85 7.06 -3.25
N GLN A 293 -16.16 8.11 -2.73
CA GLN A 293 -16.51 9.52 -2.95
C GLN A 293 -16.40 10.01 -4.40
N ARG A 294 -15.67 9.29 -5.25
CA ARG A 294 -15.56 9.57 -6.70
C ARG A 294 -16.24 8.48 -7.49
N GLU A 295 -17.51 8.32 -7.25
CA GLU A 295 -18.31 7.20 -7.77
C GLU A 295 -18.07 6.97 -9.27
N ASP A 296 -17.94 5.72 -9.62
CA ASP A 296 -17.95 5.22 -10.98
C ASP A 296 -19.13 4.27 -11.22
N TYR A 297 -19.18 3.62 -12.36
CA TYR A 297 -20.30 2.72 -12.67
C TYR A 297 -20.27 1.44 -11.85
N ASP A 298 -19.11 0.99 -11.31
CA ASP A 298 -19.10 -0.21 -10.46
C ASP A 298 -19.61 0.09 -9.06
N ALA A 299 -19.13 1.18 -8.44
CA ALA A 299 -19.66 1.65 -7.16
C ALA A 299 -21.17 1.90 -7.22
N LEU A 300 -21.63 2.58 -8.30
CA LEU A 300 -23.06 2.84 -8.51
C LEU A 300 -23.85 1.55 -8.76
N GLY A 301 -23.36 0.65 -9.59
CA GLY A 301 -24.01 -0.63 -9.93
C GLY A 301 -24.14 -1.54 -8.71
N GLY A 302 -23.07 -1.68 -7.93
CA GLY A 302 -23.12 -2.39 -6.65
C GLY A 302 -24.15 -1.81 -5.69
N ALA A 303 -24.15 -0.48 -5.53
CA ALA A 303 -25.12 0.20 -4.69
C ALA A 303 -26.56 0.04 -5.16
N ILE A 304 -26.84 0.14 -6.48
CA ILE A 304 -28.17 -0.09 -7.06
C ILE A 304 -28.70 -1.49 -6.68
N GLY A 305 -27.88 -2.53 -6.81
CA GLY A 305 -28.30 -3.89 -6.50
C GLY A 305 -28.64 -4.07 -5.02
N VAL A 306 -27.82 -3.50 -4.11
CA VAL A 306 -28.06 -3.51 -2.66
C VAL A 306 -29.34 -2.77 -2.30
N VAL A 307 -29.57 -1.57 -2.86
CA VAL A 307 -30.82 -0.81 -2.68
C VAL A 307 -32.01 -1.59 -3.17
N SER A 308 -31.90 -2.30 -4.30
CA SER A 308 -32.99 -3.11 -4.86
C SER A 308 -33.36 -4.28 -3.95
N ILE A 309 -32.39 -4.91 -3.26
CA ILE A 309 -32.64 -5.92 -2.23
C ILE A 309 -33.39 -5.30 -1.05
N ALA A 310 -32.87 -4.20 -0.49
CA ALA A 310 -33.46 -3.51 0.67
C ALA A 310 -34.90 -3.04 0.39
N ARG A 311 -35.15 -2.48 -0.80
CA ARG A 311 -36.49 -2.09 -1.26
C ARG A 311 -37.44 -3.28 -1.36
N THR A 312 -36.97 -4.42 -1.87
CA THR A 312 -37.77 -5.67 -1.96
C THR A 312 -38.16 -6.18 -0.59
N LEU A 313 -37.30 -5.98 0.42
CA LEU A 313 -37.58 -6.29 1.83
C LEU A 313 -38.47 -5.24 2.53
N GLY A 314 -38.90 -4.19 1.82
CA GLY A 314 -39.73 -3.14 2.37
C GLY A 314 -39.02 -2.23 3.37
N LYS A 315 -37.70 -2.14 3.32
CA LYS A 315 -36.89 -1.33 4.24
C LYS A 315 -36.78 0.11 3.78
N GLU A 316 -36.68 1.04 4.75
CA GLU A 316 -36.35 2.42 4.46
C GLU A 316 -34.87 2.51 4.05
N VAL A 317 -34.60 2.81 2.78
CA VAL A 317 -33.25 2.80 2.22
C VAL A 317 -32.92 4.14 1.57
N ARG A 318 -31.66 4.59 1.68
CA ARG A 318 -31.13 5.77 0.97
C ARG A 318 -29.83 5.39 0.29
N LEU A 319 -29.61 5.93 -0.92
CA LEU A 319 -28.36 5.86 -1.65
C LEU A 319 -27.64 7.21 -1.53
N VAL A 320 -26.40 7.19 -1.06
CA VAL A 320 -25.57 8.39 -0.96
C VAL A 320 -24.74 8.54 -2.20
N LEU A 321 -24.80 9.72 -2.84
CA LEU A 321 -23.91 10.10 -3.95
C LEU A 321 -23.22 11.41 -3.60
N SER A 322 -21.87 11.41 -3.67
CA SER A 322 -21.05 12.59 -3.32
C SER A 322 -21.09 13.67 -4.39
N LYS A 323 -21.27 13.28 -5.65
CA LYS A 323 -21.23 14.14 -6.84
C LYS A 323 -19.92 14.92 -7.00
N GLU A 324 -18.81 14.35 -6.52
CA GLU A 324 -17.48 14.94 -6.74
C GLU A 324 -17.02 14.81 -8.21
N THR A 325 -17.59 13.86 -8.94
CA THR A 325 -17.31 13.64 -10.37
C THR A 325 -18.61 13.59 -11.18
N ASN A 326 -18.51 13.83 -12.49
CA ASN A 326 -19.63 13.69 -13.42
C ASN A 326 -19.64 12.30 -14.10
N ALA A 327 -18.82 11.35 -13.62
CA ALA A 327 -18.62 10.06 -14.28
C ALA A 327 -19.92 9.24 -14.40
N ILE A 328 -20.77 9.32 -13.39
CA ILE A 328 -22.02 8.55 -13.32
C ILE A 328 -23.27 9.33 -13.74
N ASP A 329 -23.15 10.62 -14.05
CA ASP A 329 -24.31 11.51 -14.29
C ASP A 329 -25.30 10.96 -15.33
N LYS A 330 -24.79 10.41 -16.44
CA LYS A 330 -25.64 9.83 -17.49
C LYS A 330 -26.53 8.71 -16.94
N MET A 331 -26.01 7.85 -16.05
CA MET A 331 -26.79 6.75 -15.47
C MET A 331 -27.72 7.26 -14.37
N VAL A 332 -27.29 8.21 -13.56
CA VAL A 332 -28.13 8.85 -12.53
C VAL A 332 -29.35 9.51 -13.19
N HIS A 333 -29.17 10.19 -14.34
CA HIS A 333 -30.29 10.78 -15.08
C HIS A 333 -31.32 9.72 -15.50
N VAL A 334 -30.86 8.53 -15.91
CA VAL A 334 -31.76 7.41 -16.25
C VAL A 334 -32.49 6.86 -15.03
N LEU A 335 -31.79 6.76 -13.90
CA LEU A 335 -32.40 6.25 -12.66
C LEU A 335 -33.48 7.18 -12.12
N VAL A 336 -33.22 8.49 -12.08
CA VAL A 336 -34.16 9.47 -11.50
C VAL A 336 -35.40 9.73 -12.37
N GLU A 337 -35.54 9.10 -13.55
CA GLU A 337 -36.81 8.99 -14.26
C GLU A 337 -37.85 8.20 -13.45
N ASP A 338 -37.40 7.28 -12.57
CA ASP A 338 -38.24 6.59 -11.58
C ASP A 338 -38.35 7.42 -10.32
N GLU A 339 -39.58 7.67 -9.84
CA GLU A 339 -39.87 8.50 -8.66
C GLU A 339 -39.23 7.93 -7.38
N PHE A 340 -39.02 6.61 -7.29
CA PHE A 340 -38.29 6.00 -6.18
C PHE A 340 -36.88 6.55 -6.10
N TRP A 341 -36.08 6.45 -7.17
CA TRP A 341 -34.69 6.90 -7.18
C TRP A 341 -34.56 8.42 -6.97
N LYS A 342 -35.49 9.19 -7.52
CA LYS A 342 -35.52 10.64 -7.36
C LYS A 342 -35.63 11.07 -5.91
N THR A 343 -36.30 10.29 -5.07
CA THR A 343 -36.55 10.63 -3.65
C THR A 343 -35.62 9.90 -2.69
N HIS A 344 -34.89 8.87 -3.15
CA HIS A 344 -34.05 8.03 -2.29
C HIS A 344 -32.54 8.25 -2.48
N ILE A 345 -32.12 9.04 -3.47
CA ILE A 345 -30.75 9.52 -3.62
C ILE A 345 -30.56 10.77 -2.76
N ILE A 346 -29.57 10.74 -1.88
CA ILE A 346 -29.25 11.83 -0.96
C ILE A 346 -27.77 12.20 -1.03
N THR A 347 -27.45 13.42 -0.60
CA THR A 347 -26.06 13.90 -0.47
C THR A 347 -25.39 13.39 0.81
N PRO A 348 -24.06 13.45 0.92
CA PRO A 348 -23.33 13.14 2.16
C PRO A 348 -23.80 13.94 3.38
N ALA A 349 -24.10 15.23 3.18
CA ALA A 349 -24.60 16.09 4.26
C ALA A 349 -26.00 15.66 4.76
N GLU A 350 -26.89 15.29 3.85
CA GLU A 350 -28.20 14.73 4.21
C GLU A 350 -28.06 13.36 4.86
N ALA A 351 -27.14 12.52 4.40
CA ALA A 351 -26.86 11.21 4.98
C ALA A 351 -26.41 11.30 6.45
N LYS A 352 -25.53 12.25 6.77
CA LYS A 352 -25.11 12.53 8.15
C LYS A 352 -26.27 12.87 9.08
N LEU A 353 -27.25 13.62 8.57
CA LEU A 353 -28.45 14.02 9.35
C LEU A 353 -29.47 12.89 9.47
N TRP A 354 -29.51 11.99 8.47
CA TRP A 354 -30.47 10.89 8.40
C TRP A 354 -30.02 9.65 9.16
N ALA A 355 -28.71 9.39 9.21
CA ALA A 355 -28.12 8.22 9.88
C ALA A 355 -28.18 8.36 11.41
N ASP A 356 -28.28 7.21 12.07
CA ASP A 356 -28.18 7.05 13.53
C ASP A 356 -27.41 5.75 13.86
N ALA A 357 -27.18 5.47 15.16
CA ALA A 357 -26.43 4.29 15.61
C ALA A 357 -27.03 2.95 15.15
N ASN A 358 -28.35 2.89 14.93
CA ASN A 358 -29.07 1.69 14.48
C ASN A 358 -29.13 1.56 12.94
N THR A 359 -28.72 2.58 12.21
CA THR A 359 -28.69 2.58 10.75
C THR A 359 -27.68 1.52 10.26
N LEU A 360 -28.11 0.62 9.37
CA LEU A 360 -27.22 -0.31 8.70
C LEU A 360 -26.54 0.39 7.51
N ALA A 361 -25.28 0.73 7.66
CA ALA A 361 -24.47 1.31 6.59
C ALA A 361 -23.84 0.19 5.74
N ILE A 362 -24.08 0.20 4.44
CA ILE A 362 -23.54 -0.77 3.48
C ILE A 362 -22.64 -0.02 2.51
N VAL A 363 -21.34 -0.35 2.55
CA VAL A 363 -20.31 0.26 1.70
C VAL A 363 -20.01 -0.68 0.55
N CYS A 364 -20.15 -0.18 -0.67
CA CYS A 364 -19.91 -0.90 -1.92
C CYS A 364 -18.68 -0.36 -2.62
N ASP A 365 -17.88 -1.24 -3.20
CA ASP A 365 -16.75 -0.93 -4.06
C ASP A 365 -15.63 -0.09 -3.41
N THR A 366 -15.61 -0.10 -2.12
CA THR A 366 -14.47 0.36 -1.30
C THR A 366 -14.58 -0.21 0.09
N HIS A 367 -13.45 -0.40 0.72
CA HIS A 367 -13.37 -0.79 2.14
C HIS A 367 -12.54 0.21 2.95
N ARG A 368 -12.07 1.29 2.30
CA ARG A 368 -11.18 2.29 2.89
C ARG A 368 -11.98 3.46 3.43
N THR A 369 -11.98 3.63 4.76
CA THR A 369 -12.75 4.69 5.44
C THR A 369 -12.54 6.08 4.84
N PRO A 370 -11.30 6.52 4.49
CA PRO A 370 -11.10 7.85 3.91
C PRO A 370 -11.69 8.02 2.50
N MET A 371 -12.05 6.92 1.83
CA MET A 371 -12.54 6.96 0.45
C MET A 371 -14.06 6.83 0.34
N VAL A 372 -14.78 6.52 1.42
CA VAL A 372 -16.25 6.38 1.34
C VAL A 372 -16.94 7.70 1.04
N ALA A 373 -18.09 7.64 0.36
CA ALA A 373 -18.84 8.83 -0.05
C ALA A 373 -19.32 9.69 1.13
N ALA A 374 -19.64 9.09 2.28
CA ALA A 374 -20.12 9.80 3.47
C ALA A 374 -19.45 9.27 4.75
N PRO A 375 -18.18 9.60 5.02
CA PRO A 375 -17.45 9.09 6.18
C PRO A 375 -18.11 9.49 7.51
N GLU A 376 -18.63 10.69 7.62
CA GLU A 376 -19.31 11.16 8.84
C GLU A 376 -20.62 10.40 9.15
N ALA A 377 -21.37 9.99 8.13
CA ALA A 377 -22.55 9.15 8.30
C ALA A 377 -22.16 7.70 8.66
N LEU A 378 -21.03 7.22 8.12
CA LEU A 378 -20.47 5.91 8.46
C LEU A 378 -19.99 5.86 9.91
N GLU A 379 -19.40 6.94 10.43
CA GLU A 379 -18.95 7.04 11.83
C GLU A 379 -20.12 6.94 12.82
N VAL A 380 -21.24 7.57 12.51
CA VAL A 380 -22.46 7.53 13.35
C VAL A 380 -23.11 6.14 13.35
N SER A 381 -23.01 5.41 12.23
CA SER A 381 -23.59 4.07 12.09
C SER A 381 -22.73 3.03 12.78
N GLU A 382 -23.23 2.36 13.83
CA GLU A 382 -22.51 1.28 14.51
C GLU A 382 -22.59 -0.06 13.76
N ARG A 383 -23.55 -0.20 12.85
CA ARG A 383 -23.82 -1.40 12.07
C ARG A 383 -23.34 -1.22 10.64
N ARG A 384 -22.24 -1.92 10.27
CA ARG A 384 -21.56 -1.71 9.00
C ARG A 384 -21.41 -3.02 8.23
N ILE A 385 -21.60 -2.96 6.91
CA ILE A 385 -21.30 -4.04 5.97
C ILE A 385 -20.38 -3.49 4.89
N VAL A 386 -19.40 -4.28 4.46
CA VAL A 386 -18.51 -3.95 3.34
C VAL A 386 -18.66 -5.02 2.26
N ILE A 387 -18.92 -4.60 1.02
CA ILE A 387 -18.98 -5.43 -0.19
C ILE A 387 -18.02 -4.85 -1.20
N ASP A 388 -16.91 -5.54 -1.48
CA ASP A 388 -15.84 -4.99 -2.30
C ASP A 388 -15.05 -6.10 -3.00
N HIS A 389 -14.46 -5.80 -4.15
CA HIS A 389 -13.58 -6.70 -4.90
C HIS A 389 -12.11 -6.27 -4.89
N HIS A 390 -11.80 -5.13 -4.30
CA HIS A 390 -10.43 -4.64 -4.18
C HIS A 390 -9.61 -5.44 -3.16
N ARG A 391 -8.30 -5.45 -3.33
CA ARG A 391 -7.39 -6.07 -2.35
C ARG A 391 -7.39 -5.28 -1.05
N ARG A 392 -7.50 -5.97 0.08
CA ARG A 392 -7.61 -5.35 1.41
C ARG A 392 -6.46 -4.39 1.72
N ALA A 393 -6.79 -3.18 2.13
CA ALA A 393 -5.86 -2.15 2.59
C ALA A 393 -5.82 -2.07 4.12
N ALA A 394 -4.84 -1.33 4.67
CA ALA A 394 -4.67 -1.18 6.11
C ALA A 394 -5.74 -0.27 6.75
N ASP A 395 -6.22 0.74 6.01
CA ASP A 395 -7.22 1.73 6.42
C ASP A 395 -8.68 1.24 6.19
N PHE A 396 -8.93 0.01 6.60
CA PHE A 396 -10.22 -0.68 6.44
C PHE A 396 -11.30 -0.07 7.34
N VAL A 397 -12.56 -0.12 6.89
CA VAL A 397 -13.74 0.23 7.70
C VAL A 397 -13.72 -0.53 9.03
N GLU A 398 -13.77 0.20 10.14
CA GLU A 398 -13.64 -0.39 11.48
C GLU A 398 -14.90 -1.18 11.88
N ASN A 399 -14.68 -2.32 12.53
CA ASN A 399 -15.70 -3.16 13.14
C ASN A 399 -16.93 -3.46 12.25
N PRO A 400 -16.77 -3.92 11.00
CA PRO A 400 -17.91 -4.31 10.18
C PRO A 400 -18.57 -5.58 10.75
N LEU A 401 -19.89 -5.61 10.77
CA LEU A 401 -20.67 -6.82 11.14
C LEU A 401 -20.48 -7.94 10.10
N LEU A 402 -20.30 -7.55 8.84
CA LEU A 402 -20.06 -8.47 7.75
C LEU A 402 -19.11 -7.84 6.71
N THR A 403 -18.15 -8.63 6.25
CA THR A 403 -17.25 -8.29 5.16
C THR A 403 -17.38 -9.32 4.04
N TYR A 404 -17.83 -8.87 2.87
CA TYR A 404 -17.78 -9.63 1.63
C TYR A 404 -16.72 -9.04 0.72
N LEU A 405 -15.49 -9.49 0.91
CA LEU A 405 -14.33 -9.08 0.12
C LEU A 405 -13.89 -10.24 -0.76
N GLU A 406 -13.86 -10.03 -2.09
CA GLU A 406 -13.56 -11.09 -3.07
C GLU A 406 -12.69 -10.55 -4.22
N PRO A 407 -11.36 -10.48 -4.04
CA PRO A 407 -10.45 -9.93 -5.04
C PRO A 407 -10.38 -10.71 -6.37
N ALA A 408 -10.94 -11.93 -6.40
CA ALA A 408 -11.05 -12.72 -7.63
C ALA A 408 -12.26 -12.34 -8.48
N ALA A 409 -13.22 -11.60 -7.94
CA ALA A 409 -14.35 -11.10 -8.71
C ALA A 409 -13.93 -9.98 -9.65
N SER A 410 -14.60 -9.87 -10.79
CA SER A 410 -14.30 -8.83 -11.78
C SER A 410 -14.71 -7.44 -11.33
N SER A 411 -15.72 -7.34 -10.47
CA SER A 411 -16.33 -6.10 -10.04
C SER A 411 -17.21 -6.30 -8.81
N THR A 412 -17.49 -5.26 -8.07
CA THR A 412 -18.51 -5.26 -7.00
C THR A 412 -19.92 -5.48 -7.56
N SER A 413 -20.19 -4.99 -8.77
CA SER A 413 -21.43 -5.24 -9.50
C SER A 413 -21.65 -6.73 -9.81
N GLU A 414 -20.60 -7.50 -10.11
CA GLU A 414 -20.66 -8.96 -10.21
C GLU A 414 -21.09 -9.58 -8.88
N LEU A 415 -20.41 -9.24 -7.79
CA LEU A 415 -20.71 -9.75 -6.44
C LEU A 415 -22.15 -9.47 -6.04
N VAL A 416 -22.61 -8.23 -6.24
CA VAL A 416 -23.97 -7.83 -5.88
C VAL A 416 -25.00 -8.49 -6.78
N THR A 417 -24.69 -8.77 -8.05
CA THR A 417 -25.57 -9.55 -8.93
C THR A 417 -25.81 -10.95 -8.38
N GLU A 418 -24.79 -11.59 -7.81
CA GLU A 418 -24.98 -12.89 -7.14
C GLU A 418 -25.82 -12.75 -5.87
N LEU A 419 -25.59 -11.72 -5.05
CA LEU A 419 -26.41 -11.44 -3.86
C LEU A 419 -27.89 -11.26 -4.23
N VAL A 420 -28.19 -10.55 -5.31
CA VAL A 420 -29.56 -10.38 -5.85
C VAL A 420 -30.18 -11.71 -6.21
N GLN A 421 -29.41 -12.64 -6.82
CA GLN A 421 -29.90 -13.96 -7.18
C GLN A 421 -30.20 -14.85 -5.96
N TYR A 422 -29.43 -14.67 -4.87
CA TYR A 422 -29.52 -15.49 -3.66
C TYR A 422 -30.19 -14.78 -2.47
N ALA A 423 -30.86 -13.65 -2.68
CA ALA A 423 -31.46 -12.83 -1.62
C ALA A 423 -32.58 -13.51 -0.79
N GLY A 424 -32.96 -14.74 -1.10
CA GLY A 424 -34.03 -15.46 -0.42
C GLY A 424 -35.46 -14.97 -0.79
N VAL A 425 -35.55 -13.84 -1.47
CA VAL A 425 -36.77 -13.21 -1.99
C VAL A 425 -36.59 -12.87 -3.47
N PRO A 426 -37.65 -12.90 -4.29
CA PRO A 426 -37.53 -12.58 -5.71
C PRO A 426 -37.31 -11.07 -5.92
N VAL A 427 -36.07 -10.65 -6.03
CA VAL A 427 -35.72 -9.26 -6.34
C VAL A 427 -36.00 -8.97 -7.81
N LYS A 428 -36.91 -8.03 -8.07
CA LYS A 428 -37.25 -7.59 -9.43
C LYS A 428 -36.47 -6.29 -9.73
N LEU A 429 -35.49 -6.38 -10.61
CA LEU A 429 -34.78 -5.22 -11.13
C LEU A 429 -35.59 -4.57 -12.25
N SER A 430 -35.69 -3.25 -12.25
CA SER A 430 -36.15 -2.48 -13.40
C SER A 430 -35.10 -2.55 -14.54
N LYS A 431 -35.50 -2.17 -15.74
CA LYS A 431 -34.57 -2.09 -16.88
C LYS A 431 -33.40 -1.15 -16.60
N ALA A 432 -33.65 -0.01 -15.94
CA ALA A 432 -32.64 0.97 -15.57
C ALA A 432 -31.66 0.39 -14.54
N GLU A 433 -32.16 -0.26 -13.48
CA GLU A 433 -31.34 -0.90 -12.46
C GLU A 433 -30.46 -2.00 -13.03
N ALA A 434 -31.03 -2.91 -13.81
CA ALA A 434 -30.26 -3.98 -14.47
C ALA A 434 -29.18 -3.39 -15.41
N THR A 435 -29.48 -2.27 -16.10
CA THR A 435 -28.54 -1.57 -16.99
C THR A 435 -27.40 -0.94 -16.19
N GLY A 436 -27.68 -0.30 -15.05
CA GLY A 436 -26.68 0.30 -14.17
C GLY A 436 -25.71 -0.72 -13.59
N ILE A 437 -26.23 -1.84 -13.08
CA ILE A 437 -25.39 -2.93 -12.55
C ILE A 437 -24.53 -3.54 -13.67
N TYR A 438 -25.10 -3.74 -14.85
CA TYR A 438 -24.36 -4.25 -16.01
C TYR A 438 -23.25 -3.29 -16.45
N ALA A 439 -23.49 -1.97 -16.39
CA ALA A 439 -22.48 -0.96 -16.72
C ALA A 439 -21.26 -1.03 -15.78
N GLY A 440 -21.45 -1.34 -14.49
CA GLY A 440 -20.36 -1.58 -13.56
C GLY A 440 -19.46 -2.73 -14.01
N ILE A 441 -20.04 -3.90 -14.32
CA ILE A 441 -19.28 -5.04 -14.85
C ILE A 441 -18.51 -4.64 -16.13
N VAL A 442 -19.15 -3.92 -17.04
CA VAL A 442 -18.51 -3.49 -18.31
C VAL A 442 -17.35 -2.55 -18.08
N LEU A 443 -17.45 -1.64 -17.09
CA LEU A 443 -16.37 -0.71 -16.74
C LEU A 443 -15.14 -1.47 -16.28
N ASP A 444 -15.24 -2.26 -15.24
CA ASP A 444 -14.11 -2.91 -14.57
C ASP A 444 -13.47 -4.01 -15.40
N THR A 445 -14.28 -4.69 -16.20
CA THR A 445 -13.78 -5.70 -17.15
C THR A 445 -13.24 -5.11 -18.45
N LYS A 446 -13.27 -3.79 -18.63
CA LYS A 446 -12.96 -3.11 -19.90
C LYS A 446 -13.64 -3.80 -21.09
N ASN A 447 -14.96 -3.88 -21.03
CA ASN A 447 -15.78 -4.58 -22.04
C ASN A 447 -15.49 -6.09 -22.11
N PHE A 448 -15.37 -6.76 -20.98
CA PHE A 448 -15.08 -8.21 -20.86
C PHE A 448 -13.72 -8.63 -21.41
N ASN A 449 -12.76 -7.71 -21.51
CA ASN A 449 -11.41 -7.98 -22.00
C ASN A 449 -10.41 -8.28 -20.86
N GLN A 450 -10.74 -7.93 -19.62
CA GLN A 450 -9.83 -8.09 -18.47
C GLN A 450 -10.58 -8.66 -17.26
N GLN A 451 -9.86 -9.43 -16.44
CA GLN A 451 -10.32 -9.96 -15.14
C GLN A 451 -11.70 -10.65 -15.18
N THR A 452 -12.02 -11.36 -16.26
CA THR A 452 -13.29 -12.06 -16.43
C THR A 452 -13.15 -13.52 -16.09
N GLY A 453 -14.10 -14.04 -15.31
CA GLY A 453 -14.27 -15.46 -15.03
C GLY A 453 -15.65 -15.97 -15.49
N ALA A 454 -15.94 -17.24 -15.25
CA ALA A 454 -17.27 -17.82 -15.55
C ALA A 454 -18.39 -17.06 -14.82
N ARG A 455 -18.13 -16.62 -13.58
CA ARG A 455 -19.07 -15.83 -12.76
C ARG A 455 -19.45 -14.51 -13.40
N THR A 456 -18.50 -13.81 -14.00
CA THR A 456 -18.73 -12.53 -14.70
C THR A 456 -19.75 -12.70 -15.82
N PHE A 457 -19.59 -13.75 -16.63
CA PHE A 457 -20.54 -14.04 -17.72
C PHE A 457 -21.90 -14.52 -17.23
N GLU A 458 -21.94 -15.28 -16.12
CA GLU A 458 -23.19 -15.68 -15.47
C GLU A 458 -23.98 -14.47 -14.93
N ALA A 459 -23.28 -13.53 -14.26
CA ALA A 459 -23.85 -12.28 -13.78
C ALA A 459 -24.37 -11.41 -14.95
N ALA A 460 -23.55 -11.25 -15.99
CA ALA A 460 -23.95 -10.53 -17.19
C ALA A 460 -25.19 -11.16 -17.88
N ALA A 461 -25.23 -12.49 -17.98
CA ALA A 461 -26.39 -13.21 -18.54
C ALA A 461 -27.65 -13.05 -17.67
N PHE A 462 -27.51 -13.04 -16.34
CA PHE A 462 -28.63 -12.78 -15.43
C PHE A 462 -29.18 -11.37 -15.64
N LEU A 463 -28.33 -10.35 -15.62
CA LEU A 463 -28.71 -8.94 -15.81
C LEU A 463 -29.36 -8.73 -17.19
N ARG A 464 -28.85 -9.40 -18.22
CA ARG A 464 -29.44 -9.36 -19.56
C ARG A 464 -30.86 -9.93 -19.58
N ARG A 465 -31.11 -11.04 -18.87
CA ARG A 465 -32.46 -11.60 -18.68
C ARG A 465 -33.37 -10.69 -17.85
N ALA A 466 -32.81 -9.96 -16.90
CA ALA A 466 -33.52 -8.96 -16.09
C ALA A 466 -33.85 -7.68 -16.88
N GLY A 467 -33.34 -7.53 -18.11
CA GLY A 467 -33.70 -6.43 -19.00
C GLY A 467 -32.62 -5.38 -19.21
N ALA A 468 -31.36 -5.64 -18.81
CA ALA A 468 -30.25 -4.72 -19.07
C ALA A 468 -30.14 -4.35 -20.56
N ASP A 469 -30.02 -3.06 -20.85
CA ASP A 469 -29.98 -2.48 -22.20
C ASP A 469 -28.54 -2.22 -22.62
N ILE A 470 -27.99 -3.09 -23.48
CA ILE A 470 -26.61 -2.99 -23.94
C ILE A 470 -26.37 -1.72 -24.80
N GLU A 471 -27.36 -1.32 -25.60
CA GLU A 471 -27.20 -0.09 -26.40
C GLU A 471 -27.11 1.13 -25.48
N ARG A 472 -27.92 1.17 -24.44
CA ARG A 472 -27.84 2.22 -23.42
C ARG A 472 -26.48 2.19 -22.68
N VAL A 473 -25.98 1.00 -22.34
CA VAL A 473 -24.63 0.88 -21.74
C VAL A 473 -23.57 1.44 -22.66
N LYS A 474 -23.60 1.16 -23.97
CA LYS A 474 -22.66 1.78 -24.91
C LYS A 474 -22.75 3.31 -24.89
N GLU A 475 -23.98 3.88 -24.85
CA GLU A 475 -24.19 5.33 -24.77
C GLU A 475 -23.57 5.94 -23.52
N LEU A 476 -23.57 5.22 -22.37
CA LEU A 476 -22.93 5.68 -21.12
C LEU A 476 -21.43 5.90 -21.30
N PHE A 477 -20.77 5.08 -22.10
CA PHE A 477 -19.32 5.12 -22.34
C PHE A 477 -18.93 5.96 -23.57
N ILE A 478 -19.90 6.59 -24.28
CA ILE A 478 -19.56 7.52 -25.37
C ILE A 478 -18.82 8.73 -24.81
N GLU A 479 -17.61 8.93 -25.31
CA GLU A 479 -16.76 10.06 -24.97
C GLU A 479 -17.06 11.28 -25.84
N THR A 480 -16.68 12.46 -25.38
CA THR A 480 -16.74 13.67 -26.21
C THR A 480 -15.61 13.64 -27.25
N PHE A 481 -15.85 14.25 -28.39
CA PHE A 481 -14.82 14.36 -29.44
C PHE A 481 -13.56 15.04 -28.93
N ASP A 482 -13.69 16.06 -28.05
CA ASP A 482 -12.57 16.79 -27.45
C ASP A 482 -11.72 15.86 -26.57
N SER A 483 -12.32 14.98 -25.77
CA SER A 483 -11.60 13.98 -24.95
C SER A 483 -10.82 12.99 -25.82
N VAL A 484 -11.45 12.52 -26.91
CA VAL A 484 -10.80 11.61 -27.88
C VAL A 484 -9.62 12.30 -28.55
N GLN A 485 -9.81 13.56 -29.01
CA GLN A 485 -8.76 14.35 -29.65
C GLN A 485 -7.58 14.60 -28.71
N LEU A 486 -7.87 14.94 -27.46
CA LEU A 486 -6.86 15.22 -26.45
C LEU A 486 -6.04 13.97 -26.12
N ARG A 487 -6.69 12.82 -25.92
CA ARG A 487 -6.04 11.53 -25.70
C ARG A 487 -5.18 11.14 -26.91
N ALA A 488 -5.71 11.28 -28.12
CA ALA A 488 -4.95 11.00 -29.34
C ALA A 488 -3.69 11.88 -29.45
N LYS A 489 -3.79 13.16 -29.06
CA LYS A 489 -2.66 14.08 -29.01
C LYS A 489 -1.60 13.61 -28.01
N MET A 490 -2.00 13.26 -26.78
CA MET A 490 -1.07 12.76 -25.77
C MET A 490 -0.36 11.48 -26.22
N VAL A 491 -1.06 10.57 -26.88
CA VAL A 491 -0.46 9.33 -27.41
C VAL A 491 0.51 9.65 -28.56
N PHE A 492 0.16 10.56 -29.47
CA PHE A 492 1.00 10.95 -30.60
C PHE A 492 2.27 11.69 -30.17
N GLU A 493 2.19 12.54 -29.14
CA GLU A 493 3.31 13.33 -28.62
C GLU A 493 4.17 12.55 -27.59
N ALA A 494 3.87 11.26 -27.33
CA ALA A 494 4.63 10.45 -26.38
C ALA A 494 6.07 10.23 -26.85
N ASN A 495 7.03 10.49 -25.95
CA ASN A 495 8.43 10.15 -26.16
C ASN A 495 8.65 8.67 -25.85
N ARG A 496 9.41 7.96 -26.72
CA ARG A 496 9.69 6.53 -26.57
C ARG A 496 11.19 6.27 -26.49
N THR A 497 11.60 5.49 -25.50
CA THR A 497 13.00 5.07 -25.28
C THR A 497 12.99 3.63 -24.76
N GLU A 498 13.61 2.70 -25.48
CA GLU A 498 13.77 1.28 -25.08
C GLU A 498 12.48 0.60 -24.58
N GLY A 499 11.36 0.83 -25.27
CA GLY A 499 10.07 0.26 -24.85
C GLY A 499 9.36 1.03 -23.73
N ILE A 500 9.94 2.10 -23.21
CA ILE A 500 9.31 3.01 -22.25
C ILE A 500 8.69 4.18 -22.98
N ALA A 501 7.40 4.43 -22.78
CA ALA A 501 6.68 5.59 -23.33
C ALA A 501 6.35 6.60 -22.23
N ILE A 502 6.70 7.87 -22.43
CA ILE A 502 6.37 8.96 -21.51
C ILE A 502 5.62 10.05 -22.28
N SER A 503 4.44 10.43 -21.78
CA SER A 503 3.62 11.51 -22.32
C SER A 503 3.28 12.53 -21.23
N VAL A 504 2.92 13.73 -21.66
CA VAL A 504 2.51 14.83 -20.76
C VAL A 504 1.16 15.38 -21.21
N ALA A 505 0.23 15.46 -20.27
CA ALA A 505 -1.04 16.10 -20.52
C ALA A 505 -0.88 17.62 -20.66
N PRO A 506 -1.66 18.29 -21.53
CA PRO A 506 -1.63 19.73 -21.68
C PRO A 506 -1.91 20.46 -20.35
N ALA A 507 -1.15 21.52 -20.07
CA ALA A 507 -1.30 22.31 -18.86
C ALA A 507 -2.65 23.06 -18.80
N GLY A 508 -3.17 23.28 -17.60
CA GLY A 508 -4.34 24.13 -17.34
C GLY A 508 -5.71 23.46 -17.50
N MET A 509 -5.77 22.16 -17.72
CA MET A 509 -7.02 21.41 -17.77
C MET A 509 -7.32 20.75 -16.41
N LYS A 510 -8.59 20.73 -16.02
CA LYS A 510 -9.06 20.06 -14.79
C LYS A 510 -9.35 18.58 -15.06
N ASP A 511 -9.31 17.77 -14.01
CA ASP A 511 -9.69 16.33 -14.01
C ASP A 511 -8.94 15.46 -15.03
N MET A 512 -7.65 15.76 -15.24
CA MET A 512 -6.81 15.05 -16.21
C MET A 512 -6.43 13.62 -15.81
N MET A 513 -6.66 13.23 -14.55
CA MET A 513 -6.25 11.91 -14.02
C MET A 513 -6.86 10.75 -14.82
N ALA A 514 -8.15 10.78 -15.08
CA ALA A 514 -8.83 9.74 -15.85
C ALA A 514 -8.33 9.68 -17.30
N LEU A 515 -8.16 10.83 -17.94
CA LEU A 515 -7.68 10.91 -19.31
C LEU A 515 -6.20 10.48 -19.43
N ALA A 516 -5.37 10.81 -18.42
CA ALA A 516 -3.99 10.36 -18.34
C ALA A 516 -3.91 8.84 -18.18
N ALA A 517 -4.77 8.25 -17.33
CA ALA A 517 -4.87 6.80 -17.18
C ALA A 517 -5.30 6.11 -18.47
N GLN A 518 -6.32 6.62 -19.17
CA GLN A 518 -6.77 6.11 -20.45
C GLN A 518 -5.70 6.24 -21.55
N SER A 519 -4.92 7.33 -21.52
CA SER A 519 -3.81 7.53 -22.46
C SER A 519 -2.67 6.54 -22.20
N ALA A 520 -2.37 6.26 -20.94
CA ALA A 520 -1.40 5.24 -20.56
C ALA A 520 -1.86 3.83 -20.98
N ASP A 521 -3.16 3.51 -20.80
CA ASP A 521 -3.76 2.27 -21.30
C ASP A 521 -3.66 2.14 -22.83
N MET A 522 -3.86 3.24 -23.56
CA MET A 522 -3.73 3.25 -25.01
C MET A 522 -2.28 3.11 -25.47
N LEU A 523 -1.32 3.74 -24.78
CA LEU A 523 0.11 3.58 -25.05
C LEU A 523 0.56 2.15 -24.85
N ILE A 524 0.19 1.52 -23.70
CA ILE A 524 0.64 0.16 -23.38
C ILE A 524 0.03 -0.90 -24.30
N SER A 525 -1.07 -0.62 -24.99
CA SER A 525 -1.67 -1.53 -25.98
C SER A 525 -0.85 -1.70 -27.26
N ASN A 526 0.21 -0.89 -27.46
CA ASN A 526 1.11 -1.01 -28.60
C ASN A 526 2.17 -2.08 -28.36
N GLU A 527 2.53 -2.81 -29.44
CA GLU A 527 3.46 -3.94 -29.37
C GLU A 527 4.83 -3.55 -28.82
N ASP A 528 5.36 -2.40 -29.25
CA ASP A 528 6.71 -1.91 -28.95
C ASP A 528 6.82 -1.20 -27.59
N ILE A 529 5.78 -1.19 -26.75
CA ILE A 529 5.78 -0.50 -25.45
C ILE A 529 5.60 -1.51 -24.33
N GLU A 530 6.58 -1.55 -23.42
CA GLU A 530 6.60 -2.40 -22.22
C GLU A 530 6.07 -1.66 -20.98
N ALA A 531 6.30 -0.34 -20.90
CA ALA A 531 5.72 0.51 -19.86
C ALA A 531 5.38 1.91 -20.40
N ALA A 532 4.30 2.49 -19.88
CA ALA A 532 3.81 3.80 -20.25
C ALA A 532 3.54 4.66 -19.02
N PHE A 533 3.99 5.91 -19.06
CA PHE A 533 3.82 6.90 -18.00
C PHE A 533 3.22 8.17 -18.58
N VAL A 534 2.11 8.63 -18.00
CA VAL A 534 1.46 9.87 -18.42
C VAL A 534 1.41 10.85 -17.25
N LEU A 535 2.07 12.00 -17.42
CA LEU A 535 2.17 13.04 -16.42
C LEU A 535 1.07 14.09 -16.66
N TYR A 536 0.51 14.62 -15.57
CA TYR A 536 -0.51 15.68 -15.62
C TYR A 536 -0.37 16.62 -14.42
N SER A 537 -0.81 17.88 -14.60
CA SER A 537 -0.77 18.87 -13.53
C SER A 537 -1.88 18.63 -12.50
N LEU A 538 -1.54 18.72 -11.22
CA LEU A 538 -2.48 18.72 -10.10
C LEU A 538 -2.94 20.13 -9.75
N ASN A 539 -4.07 20.27 -9.08
CA ASN A 539 -4.64 21.58 -8.72
C ASN A 539 -3.79 22.35 -7.68
N ASP A 540 -2.98 21.64 -6.91
CA ASP A 540 -2.05 22.18 -5.90
C ASP A 540 -0.66 22.54 -6.44
N GLY A 541 -0.46 22.44 -7.77
CA GLY A 541 0.80 22.72 -8.45
C GLY A 541 1.76 21.53 -8.51
N GLY A 542 1.38 20.36 -7.99
CA GLY A 542 2.12 19.12 -8.13
C GLY A 542 1.91 18.45 -9.50
N ILE A 543 2.58 17.32 -9.70
CA ILE A 543 2.49 16.51 -10.92
C ILE A 543 1.92 15.13 -10.55
N GLY A 544 0.78 14.79 -11.14
CA GLY A 544 0.25 13.43 -11.08
C GLY A 544 0.88 12.56 -12.17
N VAL A 545 1.09 11.28 -11.88
CA VAL A 545 1.62 10.30 -12.82
C VAL A 545 0.70 9.08 -12.85
N SER A 546 0.26 8.70 -14.05
CA SER A 546 -0.41 7.41 -14.29
C SER A 546 0.54 6.47 -15.01
N ALA A 547 0.82 5.31 -14.42
CA ALA A 547 1.75 4.31 -14.94
C ALA A 547 1.05 3.00 -15.29
N ARG A 548 1.46 2.40 -16.42
CA ARG A 548 0.98 1.09 -16.91
C ARG A 548 2.15 0.25 -17.42
N SER A 549 2.03 -1.08 -17.33
CA SER A 549 3.05 -2.01 -17.82
C SER A 549 2.41 -3.31 -18.32
N LYS A 550 3.07 -3.99 -19.26
CA LYS A 550 2.78 -5.38 -19.64
C LYS A 550 3.28 -6.41 -18.62
N GLY A 551 4.03 -5.98 -17.59
CA GLY A 551 4.54 -6.82 -16.52
C GLY A 551 6.06 -7.02 -16.52
N LYS A 552 6.76 -6.79 -17.63
CA LYS A 552 8.23 -6.83 -17.68
C LYS A 552 8.84 -5.73 -16.79
N VAL A 553 8.34 -4.52 -16.91
CA VAL A 553 8.69 -3.40 -16.02
C VAL A 553 7.72 -3.38 -14.84
N ASN A 554 8.21 -3.52 -13.61
CA ASN A 554 7.39 -3.37 -12.41
C ASN A 554 7.16 -1.88 -12.11
N VAL A 555 6.04 -1.31 -12.62
CA VAL A 555 5.72 0.11 -12.42
C VAL A 555 5.40 0.48 -10.97
N GLN A 556 5.05 -0.48 -10.12
CA GLN A 556 4.90 -0.25 -8.68
C GLN A 556 6.21 0.20 -8.06
N VAL A 557 7.29 -0.54 -8.28
CA VAL A 557 8.64 -0.23 -7.76
C VAL A 557 9.12 1.14 -8.27
N VAL A 558 8.87 1.43 -9.55
CA VAL A 558 9.20 2.74 -10.15
C VAL A 558 8.45 3.88 -9.44
N MET A 559 7.15 3.71 -9.20
CA MET A 559 6.35 4.75 -8.54
C MET A 559 6.63 4.86 -7.04
N GLU A 560 6.89 3.75 -6.34
CA GLU A 560 7.29 3.75 -4.91
C GLU A 560 8.61 4.50 -4.70
N ALA A 561 9.59 4.33 -5.59
CA ALA A 561 10.85 5.08 -5.55
C ALA A 561 10.64 6.62 -5.69
N LEU A 562 9.49 7.04 -6.22
CA LEU A 562 9.09 8.44 -6.39
C LEU A 562 8.00 8.88 -5.39
N GLY A 563 7.77 8.10 -4.32
CA GLY A 563 6.78 8.41 -3.28
C GLY A 563 5.34 8.09 -3.65
N GLY A 564 5.12 7.29 -4.69
CA GLY A 564 3.82 6.79 -5.12
C GLY A 564 3.56 5.36 -4.70
N GLY A 565 2.71 4.65 -5.45
CA GLY A 565 2.39 3.25 -5.19
C GLY A 565 1.47 2.66 -6.25
N GLY A 566 1.05 1.41 -6.05
CA GLY A 566 0.15 0.72 -6.97
C GLY A 566 0.41 -0.77 -7.02
N HIS A 567 0.28 -1.35 -8.21
CA HIS A 567 0.53 -2.75 -8.52
C HIS A 567 1.58 -2.89 -9.62
N ARG A 568 2.09 -4.09 -9.82
CA ARG A 568 3.13 -4.41 -10.82
C ARG A 568 2.84 -3.81 -12.22
N THR A 569 1.58 -3.83 -12.66
CA THR A 569 1.17 -3.40 -14.00
C THR A 569 0.43 -2.07 -14.03
N VAL A 570 -0.04 -1.57 -12.88
CA VAL A 570 -0.82 -0.33 -12.74
C VAL A 570 -0.38 0.39 -11.48
N ALA A 571 0.17 1.59 -11.61
CA ALA A 571 0.64 2.38 -10.49
C ALA A 571 0.46 3.88 -10.75
N GLY A 572 0.70 4.70 -9.73
CA GLY A 572 0.67 6.15 -9.85
C GLY A 572 1.47 6.84 -8.75
N ALA A 573 1.77 8.11 -8.97
CA ALA A 573 2.46 8.95 -7.99
C ALA A 573 1.95 10.39 -8.04
N GLN A 574 2.17 11.12 -6.95
CA GLN A 574 1.98 12.57 -6.88
C GLN A 574 3.31 13.21 -6.47
N LEU A 575 3.92 13.92 -7.39
CA LEU A 575 5.24 14.52 -7.22
C LEU A 575 5.10 15.99 -6.85
N GLN A 576 5.77 16.40 -5.78
CA GLN A 576 5.78 17.78 -5.31
C GLN A 576 7.18 18.40 -5.49
N GLY A 577 7.22 19.69 -5.83
CA GLY A 577 8.47 20.45 -5.91
C GLY A 577 9.39 20.08 -7.08
N MET A 578 8.88 19.40 -8.10
CA MET A 578 9.60 19.05 -9.33
C MET A 578 8.99 19.75 -10.54
N THR A 579 9.81 20.02 -11.53
CA THR A 579 9.34 20.41 -12.87
C THR A 579 8.96 19.16 -13.68
N ILE A 580 8.14 19.33 -14.73
CA ILE A 580 7.74 18.23 -15.63
C ILE A 580 8.97 17.54 -16.25
N GLU A 581 10.01 18.29 -16.62
CA GLU A 581 11.21 17.73 -17.23
C GLU A 581 12.05 16.93 -16.22
N GLU A 582 12.16 17.39 -14.96
CA GLU A 582 12.79 16.62 -13.88
C GLU A 582 12.02 15.33 -13.58
N ALA A 583 10.70 15.40 -13.53
CA ALA A 583 9.85 14.24 -13.30
C ALA A 583 9.98 13.21 -14.46
N LYS A 584 10.00 13.66 -15.73
CA LYS A 584 10.24 12.78 -16.89
C LYS A 584 11.58 12.09 -16.81
N ALA A 585 12.65 12.82 -16.49
CA ALA A 585 14.00 12.27 -16.37
C ALA A 585 14.09 11.23 -15.24
N ALA A 586 13.52 11.52 -14.07
CA ALA A 586 13.51 10.62 -12.93
C ALA A 586 12.69 9.33 -13.21
N ILE A 587 11.54 9.45 -13.86
CA ILE A 587 10.72 8.30 -14.26
C ILE A 587 11.46 7.43 -15.28
N LEU A 588 12.06 8.05 -16.29
CA LEU A 588 12.79 7.30 -17.33
C LEU A 588 13.96 6.52 -16.74
N ASP A 589 14.76 7.15 -15.89
CA ASP A 589 15.92 6.52 -15.21
C ASP A 589 15.46 5.28 -14.42
N LYS A 590 14.45 5.43 -13.57
CA LYS A 590 13.94 4.31 -12.76
C LYS A 590 13.24 3.22 -13.58
N ALA A 591 12.57 3.59 -14.66
CA ALA A 591 11.92 2.63 -15.54
C ALA A 591 12.95 1.80 -16.34
N LEU A 592 14.03 2.42 -16.81
CA LEU A 592 15.13 1.72 -17.48
C LEU A 592 15.91 0.82 -16.51
N GLU A 593 16.18 1.27 -15.28
CA GLU A 593 16.76 0.41 -14.23
C GLU A 593 15.91 -0.85 -14.00
N ALA A 594 14.58 -0.68 -13.91
CA ALA A 594 13.66 -1.81 -13.70
C ALA A 594 13.60 -2.76 -14.93
N LEU A 595 13.64 -2.19 -16.14
CA LEU A 595 13.66 -2.98 -17.39
C LEU A 595 14.93 -3.83 -17.49
N HIS A 596 16.12 -3.22 -17.33
CA HIS A 596 17.41 -3.90 -17.43
C HIS A 596 17.63 -4.92 -16.28
N SER A 597 17.03 -4.70 -15.11
CA SER A 597 17.05 -5.69 -14.04
C SER A 597 16.24 -6.93 -14.39
N ALA A 598 15.06 -6.75 -15.00
CA ALA A 598 14.22 -7.86 -15.44
C ALA A 598 14.88 -8.68 -16.57
N GLU A 599 15.62 -8.05 -17.48
CA GLU A 599 16.36 -8.74 -18.55
C GLU A 599 17.50 -9.62 -18.04
N LYS A 600 18.16 -9.18 -16.95
CA LYS A 600 19.23 -9.98 -16.30
C LYS A 600 18.70 -11.16 -15.49
N GLU A 601 17.45 -11.14 -15.08
CA GLU A 601 16.80 -12.25 -14.38
C GLU A 601 16.26 -13.32 -15.35
N GLU A 602 16.05 -12.94 -16.62
CA GLU A 602 15.60 -13.86 -17.69
C GLU A 602 16.79 -14.55 -18.41
N GLU A 603 18.03 -14.03 -18.33
CA GLU A 603 19.26 -14.64 -18.81
C GLU A 603 19.85 -15.61 -17.75
#